data_cbf1f75d7fa67a524fbf69f2e711e29f
#
_entry.id   cbf1f75d7fa67a524fbf69f2e711e29f
#
_cell.length_a   1.000
_cell.length_b   1.000
_cell.length_c   1.000
_cell.angle_alpha   90.00
_cell.angle_beta   90.00
_cell.angle_gamma   90.00
#
_symmetry.space_group_name_H-M   'P 1'
#
loop_
_entity.id
_entity.type
_entity.pdbx_description
1 polymer ?
#
loop_
_entity_poly.entity_id
_entity_poly.type
_entity_poly.pdbx_seq_one_letter_code
_entity_poly.pdbx_strand_id
1 'polypeptide(L)'
;MSYANRPLNRQDYKTLTLAALGGALEFYDFIIFVFFAAVVGELFFPADIPEWLRQVQTFGIFAAGYLARPLGGIIMAHFGDLVGRKKMFTLSILLMALPTLAIGLLPTYSSVGIIAPLLLLLMRILQGAAIGGEVPGAWVFVAEHVPEKRIGIACGTLTAGLTVGILLGSVVATLINTSLTPQGIHDGGWRIPFLLGGVFGLIAMYLRRWLQETPIFLEMQQRKALAQELPVKAVALKHQKAVVISMLLTWLLSAGVVVVILMSPVWLQKHYGFAPAITLQANSIATIMLCIGCLLAGLAADRFGASRTFIVGSLLLAVASWAFYHLAGASPQRLFMLYGTVGLCVGVVGAVPYVMVRAFPAEVRFTGISFSYNLSYAIFGGLTPIAVTMLMGVSPMAPAWYVLALSLMGLGLGIWLRQELTAPTGMPEGELQR
;
A
#
# COMPACT_ATOMS: atom_id res chain seq x y z
N MET A 1 4.23 35.25 5.18
CA MET A 1 4.93 33.95 5.37
C MET A 1 4.98 33.30 4.01
N SER A 2 6.15 32.85 3.56
CA SER A 2 6.26 32.08 2.31
C SER A 2 5.38 30.83 2.41
N TYR A 3 4.71 30.46 1.32
CA TYR A 3 3.88 29.24 1.22
C TYR A 3 4.61 27.99 1.76
N ALA A 4 5.91 27.91 1.57
CA ALA A 4 6.78 26.83 2.01
C ALA A 4 6.85 26.61 3.54
N ASN A 5 6.50 27.61 4.36
CA ASN A 5 6.69 27.60 5.82
C ASN A 5 5.40 27.70 6.63
N ARG A 6 4.23 27.73 5.99
CA ARG A 6 2.97 27.79 6.74
C ARG A 6 2.66 26.50 7.48
N PRO A 7 1.97 26.54 8.64
CA PRO A 7 1.44 25.32 9.25
C PRO A 7 0.32 24.72 8.40
N LEU A 8 0.05 23.42 8.59
CA LEU A 8 -1.11 22.78 7.99
C LEU A 8 -2.40 23.44 8.52
N ASN A 9 -3.33 23.72 7.62
CA ASN A 9 -4.60 24.31 7.93
C ASN A 9 -5.74 23.29 7.81
N ARG A 10 -6.97 23.68 8.13
CA ARG A 10 -8.14 22.82 8.06
C ARG A 10 -8.39 22.26 6.66
N GLN A 11 -8.08 23.03 5.62
CA GLN A 11 -8.22 22.58 4.23
C GLN A 11 -7.21 21.51 3.88
N ASP A 12 -5.98 21.59 4.39
CA ASP A 12 -4.97 20.55 4.20
C ASP A 12 -5.40 19.24 4.83
N TYR A 13 -5.90 19.27 6.07
CA TYR A 13 -6.41 18.07 6.74
C TYR A 13 -7.60 17.46 6.01
N LYS A 14 -8.48 18.28 5.46
CA LYS A 14 -9.59 17.80 4.61
C LYS A 14 -9.07 17.09 3.36
N THR A 15 -8.10 17.67 2.69
CA THR A 15 -7.45 17.08 1.52
C THR A 15 -6.77 15.76 1.85
N LEU A 16 -6.01 15.70 2.95
CA LEU A 16 -5.37 14.49 3.45
C LEU A 16 -6.38 13.37 3.71
N THR A 17 -7.47 13.67 4.42
CA THR A 17 -8.50 12.70 4.74
C THR A 17 -9.18 12.16 3.49
N LEU A 18 -9.59 13.04 2.58
CA LEU A 18 -10.25 12.63 1.34
C LEU A 18 -9.31 11.82 0.43
N ALA A 19 -8.03 12.16 0.40
CA ALA A 19 -7.03 11.41 -0.35
C ALA A 19 -6.78 10.01 0.24
N ALA A 20 -6.80 9.86 1.57
CA ALA A 20 -6.56 8.59 2.24
C ALA A 20 -7.68 7.55 2.04
N LEU A 21 -8.90 7.98 1.70
CA LEU A 21 -10.05 7.08 1.58
C LEU A 21 -9.86 5.97 0.56
N GLY A 22 -9.28 6.28 -0.60
CA GLY A 22 -9.07 5.28 -1.65
C GLY A 22 -8.02 4.23 -1.27
N GLY A 23 -6.95 4.64 -0.63
CA GLY A 23 -5.93 3.71 -0.13
C GLY A 23 -6.47 2.81 0.99
N ALA A 24 -7.28 3.34 1.89
CA ALA A 24 -7.97 2.55 2.89
C ALA A 24 -8.91 1.51 2.24
N LEU A 25 -9.64 1.89 1.19
CA LEU A 25 -10.49 0.98 0.43
C LEU A 25 -9.67 -0.13 -0.26
N GLU A 26 -8.51 0.20 -0.82
CA GLU A 26 -7.60 -0.78 -1.44
C GLU A 26 -7.22 -1.88 -0.44
N PHE A 27 -6.73 -1.49 0.73
CA PHE A 27 -6.33 -2.47 1.75
C PHE A 27 -7.50 -3.21 2.37
N TYR A 28 -8.65 -2.54 2.52
CA TYR A 28 -9.89 -3.20 2.92
C TYR A 28 -10.27 -4.31 1.95
N ASP A 29 -10.30 -4.02 0.66
CA ASP A 29 -10.66 -5.00 -0.38
C ASP A 29 -9.68 -6.16 -0.43
N PHE A 30 -8.39 -5.91 -0.30
CA PHE A 30 -7.37 -6.94 -0.19
C PHE A 30 -7.64 -7.91 0.96
N ILE A 31 -7.84 -7.39 2.15
CA ILE A 31 -8.07 -8.19 3.36
C ILE A 31 -9.38 -8.98 3.25
N ILE A 32 -10.44 -8.36 2.77
CA ILE A 32 -11.74 -9.02 2.58
C ILE A 32 -11.63 -10.19 1.61
N PHE A 33 -10.95 -10.02 0.48
CA PHE A 33 -10.77 -11.12 -0.47
C PHE A 33 -9.99 -12.28 0.15
N VAL A 34 -8.92 -12.01 0.87
CA VAL A 34 -8.11 -13.04 1.54
C VAL A 34 -8.92 -13.77 2.61
N PHE A 35 -9.67 -13.07 3.45
CA PHE A 35 -10.48 -13.70 4.50
C PHE A 35 -11.63 -14.54 3.96
N PHE A 36 -12.20 -14.17 2.83
CA PHE A 36 -13.30 -14.91 2.20
C PHE A 36 -12.86 -15.77 1.01
N ALA A 37 -11.56 -15.97 0.81
CA ALA A 37 -11.02 -16.73 -0.33
C ALA A 37 -11.54 -18.17 -0.39
N ALA A 38 -11.67 -18.85 0.75
CA ALA A 38 -12.20 -20.21 0.81
C ALA A 38 -13.66 -20.26 0.32
N VAL A 39 -14.50 -19.37 0.81
CA VAL A 39 -15.92 -19.28 0.41
C VAL A 39 -16.05 -18.91 -1.06
N VAL A 40 -15.28 -17.94 -1.53
CA VAL A 40 -15.24 -17.54 -2.94
C VAL A 40 -14.81 -18.71 -3.83
N GLY A 41 -13.79 -19.46 -3.43
CA GLY A 41 -13.36 -20.66 -4.14
C GLY A 41 -14.45 -21.71 -4.26
N GLU A 42 -15.19 -21.97 -3.19
CA GLU A 42 -16.31 -22.92 -3.21
C GLU A 42 -17.47 -22.49 -4.10
N LEU A 43 -17.75 -21.19 -4.16
CA LEU A 43 -18.88 -20.63 -4.89
C LEU A 43 -18.62 -20.37 -6.38
N PHE A 44 -17.37 -20.06 -6.75
CA PHE A 44 -17.03 -19.65 -8.12
C PHE A 44 -16.36 -20.74 -8.96
N PHE A 45 -16.08 -21.90 -8.39
CA PHE A 45 -15.48 -23.03 -9.11
C PHE A 45 -16.33 -24.30 -8.96
N PRO A 46 -16.16 -25.30 -9.87
CA PRO A 46 -16.89 -26.57 -9.78
C PRO A 46 -16.65 -27.27 -8.44
N ALA A 47 -17.69 -27.93 -7.93
CA ALA A 47 -17.63 -28.68 -6.68
C ALA A 47 -16.79 -29.96 -6.76
N ASP A 48 -16.61 -30.51 -7.96
CA ASP A 48 -15.95 -31.79 -8.25
C ASP A 48 -14.44 -31.70 -8.44
N ILE A 49 -13.85 -30.49 -8.41
CA ILE A 49 -12.40 -30.32 -8.50
C ILE A 49 -11.73 -30.52 -7.14
N PRO A 50 -10.45 -30.97 -7.10
CA PRO A 50 -9.69 -31.05 -5.85
C PRO A 50 -9.56 -29.71 -5.15
N GLU A 51 -9.53 -29.73 -3.82
CA GLU A 51 -9.41 -28.51 -2.99
C GLU A 51 -8.15 -27.69 -3.32
N TRP A 52 -7.03 -28.36 -3.52
CA TRP A 52 -5.78 -27.67 -3.89
C TRP A 52 -5.89 -26.91 -5.22
N LEU A 53 -6.61 -27.48 -6.22
CA LEU A 53 -6.82 -26.83 -7.51
C LEU A 53 -7.73 -25.62 -7.38
N ARG A 54 -8.79 -25.74 -6.57
CA ARG A 54 -9.69 -24.63 -6.25
C ARG A 54 -8.96 -23.48 -5.60
N GLN A 55 -8.09 -23.75 -4.63
CA GLN A 55 -7.25 -22.74 -3.98
C GLN A 55 -6.30 -22.09 -4.97
N VAL A 56 -5.62 -22.85 -5.81
CA VAL A 56 -4.71 -22.33 -6.84
C VAL A 56 -5.46 -21.39 -7.80
N GLN A 57 -6.64 -21.77 -8.25
CA GLN A 57 -7.45 -20.93 -9.15
C GLN A 57 -7.95 -19.66 -8.45
N THR A 58 -8.39 -19.73 -7.21
CA THR A 58 -8.84 -18.58 -6.41
C THR A 58 -7.71 -17.57 -6.21
N PHE A 59 -6.55 -18.04 -5.79
CA PHE A 59 -5.37 -17.17 -5.63
C PHE A 59 -4.78 -16.71 -6.96
N GLY A 60 -4.95 -17.49 -8.04
CA GLY A 60 -4.61 -17.08 -9.40
C GLY A 60 -5.42 -15.89 -9.87
N ILE A 61 -6.73 -15.86 -9.61
CA ILE A 61 -7.59 -14.71 -9.88
C ILE A 61 -7.16 -13.49 -9.04
N PHE A 62 -6.83 -13.71 -7.78
CA PHE A 62 -6.29 -12.66 -6.93
C PHE A 62 -4.99 -12.08 -7.49
N ALA A 63 -4.05 -12.94 -7.89
CA ALA A 63 -2.78 -12.54 -8.47
C ALA A 63 -2.94 -11.78 -9.80
N ALA A 64 -3.94 -12.10 -10.61
CA ALA A 64 -4.24 -11.37 -11.84
C ALA A 64 -4.52 -9.88 -11.59
N GLY A 65 -5.19 -9.56 -10.49
CA GLY A 65 -5.39 -8.17 -10.04
C GLY A 65 -4.07 -7.45 -9.76
N TYR A 66 -3.12 -8.12 -9.14
CA TYR A 66 -1.77 -7.55 -8.90
C TYR A 66 -0.97 -7.34 -10.18
N LEU A 67 -1.04 -8.28 -11.12
CA LEU A 67 -0.35 -8.15 -12.39
C LEU A 67 -0.90 -7.02 -13.27
N ALA A 68 -2.16 -6.66 -13.12
CA ALA A 68 -2.79 -5.54 -13.81
C ALA A 68 -2.36 -4.16 -13.26
N ARG A 69 -1.85 -4.10 -12.02
CA ARG A 69 -1.48 -2.82 -11.36
C ARG A 69 -0.46 -1.99 -12.15
N PRO A 70 0.69 -2.54 -12.61
CA PRO A 70 1.67 -1.73 -13.31
C PRO A 70 1.11 -1.09 -14.57
N LEU A 71 0.36 -1.84 -15.37
CA LEU A 71 -0.24 -1.32 -16.61
C LEU A 71 -1.27 -0.23 -16.32
N GLY A 72 -2.22 -0.50 -15.43
CA GLY A 72 -3.24 0.46 -15.06
C GLY A 72 -2.66 1.70 -14.40
N GLY A 73 -1.69 1.54 -13.51
CA GLY A 73 -0.99 2.64 -12.85
C GLY A 73 -0.24 3.54 -13.81
N ILE A 74 0.44 2.97 -14.79
CA ILE A 74 1.16 3.73 -15.84
C ILE A 74 0.17 4.52 -16.68
N ILE A 75 -0.93 3.91 -17.12
CA ILE A 75 -1.95 4.58 -17.93
C ILE A 75 -2.58 5.74 -17.16
N MET A 76 -3.02 5.49 -15.93
CA MET A 76 -3.66 6.49 -15.08
C MET A 76 -2.71 7.66 -14.77
N ALA A 77 -1.47 7.37 -14.45
CA ALA A 77 -0.47 8.37 -14.13
C ALA A 77 -0.04 9.19 -15.35
N HIS A 78 0.08 8.55 -16.50
CA HIS A 78 0.38 9.22 -17.76
C HIS A 78 -0.64 10.34 -18.05
N PHE A 79 -1.93 10.02 -17.99
CA PHE A 79 -2.97 11.01 -18.14
C PHE A 79 -3.04 12.00 -16.98
N GLY A 80 -2.70 11.58 -15.76
CA GLY A 80 -2.62 12.47 -14.60
C GLY A 80 -1.56 13.56 -14.76
N ASP A 81 -0.44 13.26 -15.40
CA ASP A 81 0.61 14.25 -15.70
C ASP A 81 0.24 15.16 -16.87
N LEU A 82 -0.60 14.72 -17.80
CA LEU A 82 -1.01 15.50 -18.99
C LEU A 82 -2.31 16.27 -18.79
N VAL A 83 -3.32 15.68 -18.19
CA VAL A 83 -4.71 16.19 -18.13
C VAL A 83 -5.07 16.76 -16.77
N GLY A 84 -4.44 16.29 -15.70
CA GLY A 84 -4.66 16.76 -14.35
C GLY A 84 -4.71 15.63 -13.32
N ARG A 85 -4.18 15.92 -12.13
CA ARG A 85 -4.12 14.96 -11.02
C ARG A 85 -5.52 14.64 -10.50
N LYS A 86 -6.34 15.67 -10.28
CA LYS A 86 -7.69 15.53 -9.72
C LYS A 86 -8.59 14.61 -10.53
N LYS A 87 -8.60 14.76 -11.87
CA LYS A 87 -9.46 13.96 -12.75
C LYS A 87 -9.10 12.48 -12.69
N MET A 88 -7.81 12.16 -12.82
CA MET A 88 -7.35 10.78 -12.79
C MET A 88 -7.46 10.17 -11.39
N PHE A 89 -7.22 10.95 -10.35
CA PHE A 89 -7.35 10.53 -8.97
C PHE A 89 -8.82 10.22 -8.58
N THR A 90 -9.76 11.00 -9.07
CA THR A 90 -11.19 10.72 -8.87
C THR A 90 -11.66 9.52 -9.71
N LEU A 91 -11.15 9.39 -10.93
CA LEU A 91 -11.48 8.25 -11.80
C LEU A 91 -10.96 6.92 -11.22
N SER A 92 -9.77 6.90 -10.61
CA SER A 92 -9.19 5.69 -10.04
C SER A 92 -10.07 5.09 -8.95
N ILE A 93 -10.60 5.91 -8.04
CA ILE A 93 -11.48 5.39 -6.96
C ILE A 93 -12.82 4.90 -7.51
N LEU A 94 -13.36 5.53 -8.54
CA LEU A 94 -14.59 5.06 -9.21
C LEU A 94 -14.37 3.68 -9.85
N LEU A 95 -13.27 3.54 -10.60
CA LEU A 95 -12.91 2.28 -11.27
C LEU A 95 -12.54 1.16 -10.29
N MET A 96 -12.22 1.50 -9.04
CA MET A 96 -12.02 0.52 -7.98
C MET A 96 -13.33 0.17 -7.27
N ALA A 97 -14.17 1.15 -6.98
CA ALA A 97 -15.41 0.99 -6.25
C ALA A 97 -16.47 0.20 -7.03
N LEU A 98 -16.64 0.46 -8.32
CA LEU A 98 -17.62 -0.24 -9.15
C LEU A 98 -17.33 -1.74 -9.27
N PRO A 99 -16.11 -2.21 -9.59
CA PRO A 99 -15.81 -3.63 -9.57
C PRO A 99 -15.97 -4.27 -8.20
N THR A 100 -15.61 -3.60 -7.11
CA THR A 100 -15.81 -4.11 -5.74
C THR A 100 -17.30 -4.35 -5.46
N LEU A 101 -18.14 -3.39 -5.79
CA LEU A 101 -19.59 -3.53 -5.68
C LEU A 101 -20.11 -4.68 -6.57
N ALA A 102 -19.64 -4.75 -7.80
CA ALA A 102 -20.02 -5.78 -8.75
C ALA A 102 -19.65 -7.19 -8.27
N ILE A 103 -18.51 -7.40 -7.62
CA ILE A 103 -18.12 -8.69 -7.03
C ILE A 103 -19.16 -9.15 -6.01
N GLY A 104 -19.68 -8.26 -5.18
CA GLY A 104 -20.75 -8.56 -4.22
C GLY A 104 -22.08 -8.94 -4.88
N LEU A 105 -22.27 -8.65 -6.15
CA LEU A 105 -23.50 -8.93 -6.92
C LEU A 105 -23.32 -10.04 -7.96
N LEU A 106 -22.11 -10.58 -8.12
CA LEU A 106 -21.86 -11.62 -9.14
C LEU A 106 -22.67 -12.89 -8.90
N PRO A 107 -23.18 -13.51 -9.98
CA PRO A 107 -23.74 -14.85 -9.90
C PRO A 107 -22.65 -15.87 -9.61
N THR A 108 -23.00 -16.95 -8.94
CA THR A 108 -22.09 -18.06 -8.60
C THR A 108 -22.01 -19.08 -9.73
N TYR A 109 -21.07 -20.04 -9.61
CA TYR A 109 -20.89 -21.12 -10.58
C TYR A 109 -22.17 -21.98 -10.77
N SER A 110 -22.92 -22.21 -9.70
CA SER A 110 -24.18 -22.95 -9.75
C SER A 110 -25.25 -22.29 -10.63
N SER A 111 -25.19 -20.97 -10.81
CA SER A 111 -26.15 -20.20 -11.61
C SER A 111 -25.75 -20.04 -13.07
N VAL A 112 -24.48 -19.77 -13.35
CA VAL A 112 -23.98 -19.37 -14.69
C VAL A 112 -22.77 -20.16 -15.17
N GLY A 113 -22.32 -21.15 -14.43
CA GLY A 113 -21.21 -22.03 -14.80
C GLY A 113 -19.88 -21.27 -14.92
N ILE A 114 -19.12 -21.55 -15.98
CA ILE A 114 -17.78 -20.98 -16.21
C ILE A 114 -17.77 -19.46 -16.34
N ILE A 115 -18.90 -18.83 -16.62
CA ILE A 115 -19.03 -17.37 -16.70
C ILE A 115 -18.73 -16.72 -15.32
N ALA A 116 -19.07 -17.40 -14.22
CA ALA A 116 -18.86 -16.88 -12.87
C ALA A 116 -17.38 -16.58 -12.57
N PRO A 117 -16.43 -17.54 -12.68
CA PRO A 117 -15.02 -17.24 -12.46
C PRO A 117 -14.44 -16.25 -13.49
N LEU A 118 -14.93 -16.26 -14.73
CA LEU A 118 -14.49 -15.28 -15.74
C LEU A 118 -14.92 -13.86 -15.40
N LEU A 119 -16.14 -13.67 -14.89
CA LEU A 119 -16.61 -12.37 -14.40
C LEU A 119 -15.80 -11.91 -13.18
N LEU A 120 -15.53 -12.81 -12.25
CA LEU A 120 -14.69 -12.51 -11.10
C LEU A 120 -13.28 -12.08 -11.52
N LEU A 121 -12.68 -12.80 -12.45
CA LEU A 121 -11.38 -12.47 -13.04
C LEU A 121 -11.39 -11.08 -13.66
N LEU A 122 -12.41 -10.76 -14.47
CA LEU A 122 -12.55 -9.44 -15.10
C LEU A 122 -12.65 -8.33 -14.05
N MET A 123 -13.46 -8.52 -13.00
CA MET A 123 -13.58 -7.54 -11.91
C MET A 123 -12.26 -7.35 -11.18
N ARG A 124 -11.51 -8.41 -10.93
CA ARG A 124 -10.19 -8.35 -10.29
C ARG A 124 -9.16 -7.61 -11.15
N ILE A 125 -9.16 -7.82 -12.45
CA ILE A 125 -8.29 -7.10 -13.39
C ILE A 125 -8.63 -5.60 -13.39
N LEU A 126 -9.90 -5.24 -13.45
CA LEU A 126 -10.34 -3.84 -13.39
C LEU A 126 -9.97 -3.16 -12.06
N GLN A 127 -10.16 -3.83 -10.93
CA GLN A 127 -9.71 -3.35 -9.63
C GLN A 127 -8.20 -3.14 -9.60
N GLY A 128 -7.43 -4.11 -10.05
CA GLY A 128 -5.97 -4.04 -10.07
C GLY A 128 -5.46 -2.87 -10.91
N ALA A 129 -6.03 -2.68 -12.09
CA ALA A 129 -5.68 -1.55 -12.95
C ALA A 129 -6.00 -0.19 -12.29
N ALA A 130 -7.15 -0.07 -11.62
CA ALA A 130 -7.55 1.14 -10.90
C ALA A 130 -6.66 1.42 -9.68
N ILE A 131 -6.38 0.39 -8.89
CA ILE A 131 -5.52 0.45 -7.69
C ILE A 131 -4.11 0.95 -8.05
N GLY A 132 -3.59 0.57 -9.21
CA GLY A 132 -2.29 1.00 -9.67
C GLY A 132 -2.11 2.52 -9.74
N GLY A 133 -3.17 3.28 -9.97
CA GLY A 133 -3.14 4.75 -9.96
C GLY A 133 -3.51 5.38 -8.61
N GLU A 134 -4.18 4.65 -7.73
CA GLU A 134 -4.77 5.23 -6.52
C GLU A 134 -3.73 5.65 -5.47
N VAL A 135 -2.89 4.74 -5.00
CA VAL A 135 -1.91 5.06 -3.94
C VAL A 135 -0.83 6.02 -4.40
N PRO A 136 -0.16 5.79 -5.55
CA PRO A 136 0.79 6.78 -6.08
C PRO A 136 0.15 8.13 -6.34
N GLY A 137 -1.08 8.14 -6.90
CA GLY A 137 -1.85 9.35 -7.13
C GLY A 137 -2.15 10.11 -5.85
N ALA A 138 -2.52 9.41 -4.79
CA ALA A 138 -2.78 10.01 -3.48
C ALA A 138 -1.53 10.69 -2.90
N TRP A 139 -0.36 10.05 -2.96
CA TRP A 139 0.89 10.62 -2.47
C TRP A 139 1.29 11.87 -3.26
N VAL A 140 1.20 11.84 -4.60
CA VAL A 140 1.49 13.00 -5.44
C VAL A 140 0.50 14.13 -5.14
N PHE A 141 -0.79 13.82 -5.11
CA PHE A 141 -1.84 14.80 -4.87
C PHE A 141 -1.63 15.53 -3.54
N VAL A 142 -1.38 14.79 -2.48
CA VAL A 142 -1.15 15.33 -1.13
C VAL A 142 0.16 16.14 -1.08
N ALA A 143 1.25 15.60 -1.62
CA ALA A 143 2.55 16.27 -1.62
C ALA A 143 2.51 17.61 -2.37
N GLU A 144 1.71 17.71 -3.43
CA GLU A 144 1.55 18.94 -4.21
C GLU A 144 0.58 19.98 -3.60
N HIS A 145 -0.20 19.59 -2.58
CA HIS A 145 -1.12 20.50 -1.87
C HIS A 145 -0.53 21.11 -0.59
N VAL A 146 0.38 20.40 0.07
CA VAL A 146 0.93 20.84 1.36
C VAL A 146 2.23 21.63 1.16
N PRO A 147 2.61 22.47 2.15
CA PRO A 147 3.90 23.13 2.12
C PRO A 147 5.06 22.14 2.09
N GLU A 148 6.15 22.49 1.40
CA GLU A 148 7.30 21.62 1.20
C GLU A 148 7.86 21.02 2.50
N LYS A 149 7.92 21.80 3.57
CA LYS A 149 8.37 21.35 4.91
C LYS A 149 7.40 20.41 5.64
N ARG A 150 6.24 20.12 5.06
CA ARG A 150 5.20 19.27 5.64
C ARG A 150 4.88 18.03 4.77
N ILE A 151 5.64 17.80 3.72
CA ILE A 151 5.44 16.66 2.83
C ILE A 151 5.60 15.33 3.59
N GLY A 152 6.55 15.25 4.51
CA GLY A 152 6.79 14.03 5.29
C GLY A 152 5.60 13.64 6.15
N ILE A 153 5.06 14.57 6.95
CA ILE A 153 3.88 14.28 7.79
C ILE A 153 2.64 14.01 6.93
N ALA A 154 2.47 14.70 5.83
CA ALA A 154 1.35 14.48 4.93
C ALA A 154 1.40 13.07 4.30
N CYS A 155 2.55 12.66 3.79
CA CYS A 155 2.75 11.31 3.26
C CYS A 155 2.65 10.23 4.33
N GLY A 156 3.18 10.48 5.52
CA GLY A 156 3.06 9.58 6.66
C GLY A 156 1.62 9.38 7.13
N THR A 157 0.85 10.45 7.19
CA THR A 157 -0.59 10.41 7.51
C THR A 157 -1.36 9.61 6.48
N LEU A 158 -1.08 9.82 5.21
CA LEU A 158 -1.72 9.06 4.14
C LEU A 158 -1.39 7.57 4.23
N THR A 159 -0.12 7.22 4.45
CA THR A 159 0.31 5.83 4.62
C THR A 159 -0.32 5.19 5.86
N ALA A 160 -0.45 5.92 6.96
CA ALA A 160 -1.21 5.48 8.13
C ALA A 160 -2.68 5.20 7.78
N GLY A 161 -3.30 6.03 6.95
CA GLY A 161 -4.66 5.81 6.46
C GLY A 161 -4.85 4.51 5.68
N LEU A 162 -3.83 4.07 4.93
CA LEU A 162 -3.84 2.78 4.25
C LEU A 162 -3.99 1.62 5.25
N THR A 163 -3.27 1.66 6.35
CA THR A 163 -3.30 0.61 7.37
C THR A 163 -4.62 0.57 8.14
N VAL A 164 -5.34 1.68 8.23
CA VAL A 164 -6.71 1.72 8.77
C VAL A 164 -7.65 0.83 7.93
N GLY A 165 -7.44 0.73 6.63
CA GLY A 165 -8.18 -0.18 5.77
C GLY A 165 -8.01 -1.66 6.18
N ILE A 166 -6.84 -2.07 6.61
CA ILE A 166 -6.59 -3.42 7.13
C ILE A 166 -7.43 -3.67 8.39
N LEU A 167 -7.41 -2.74 9.33
CA LEU A 167 -8.21 -2.85 10.56
C LEU A 167 -9.70 -2.90 10.27
N LEU A 168 -10.17 -2.05 9.37
CA LEU A 168 -11.59 -2.02 8.98
C LEU A 168 -12.01 -3.36 8.35
N GLY A 169 -11.21 -3.90 7.44
CA GLY A 169 -11.47 -5.20 6.85
C GLY A 169 -11.48 -6.33 7.86
N SER A 170 -10.56 -6.32 8.82
CA SER A 170 -10.52 -7.30 9.91
C SER A 170 -11.74 -7.22 10.82
N VAL A 171 -12.21 -6.02 11.14
CA VAL A 171 -13.44 -5.80 11.93
C VAL A 171 -14.66 -6.32 11.19
N VAL A 172 -14.82 -5.96 9.91
CA VAL A 172 -15.96 -6.42 9.10
C VAL A 172 -15.95 -7.94 8.97
N ALA A 173 -14.81 -8.56 8.67
CA ALA A 173 -14.69 -10.01 8.60
C ALA A 173 -15.04 -10.70 9.93
N THR A 174 -14.58 -10.15 11.05
CA THR A 174 -14.89 -10.66 12.38
C THR A 174 -16.39 -10.55 12.67
N LEU A 175 -17.02 -9.42 12.38
CA LEU A 175 -18.46 -9.24 12.57
C LEU A 175 -19.28 -10.23 11.73
N ILE A 176 -18.92 -10.44 10.48
CA ILE A 176 -19.60 -11.42 9.61
C ILE A 176 -19.43 -12.84 10.15
N ASN A 177 -18.21 -13.23 10.52
CA ASN A 177 -17.95 -14.59 11.02
C ASN A 177 -18.56 -14.88 12.40
N THR A 178 -18.76 -13.86 13.23
CA THR A 178 -19.38 -14.01 14.55
C THR A 178 -20.90 -13.88 14.52
N SER A 179 -21.44 -13.15 13.55
CA SER A 179 -22.90 -12.90 13.44
C SER A 179 -23.64 -13.90 12.58
N LEU A 180 -22.95 -14.57 11.66
CA LEU A 180 -23.52 -15.52 10.73
C LEU A 180 -22.93 -16.92 10.93
N THR A 181 -23.73 -17.95 10.67
CA THR A 181 -23.25 -19.32 10.60
C THR A 181 -22.40 -19.52 9.33
N PRO A 182 -21.50 -20.53 9.26
CA PRO A 182 -20.78 -20.85 8.03
C PRO A 182 -21.69 -21.05 6.82
N GLN A 183 -22.86 -21.68 7.02
CA GLN A 183 -23.86 -21.84 5.97
C GLN A 183 -24.50 -20.51 5.56
N GLY A 184 -24.77 -19.62 6.51
CA GLY A 184 -25.31 -18.28 6.23
C GLY A 184 -24.33 -17.43 5.43
N ILE A 185 -23.03 -17.55 5.70
CA ILE A 185 -21.99 -16.90 4.91
C ILE A 185 -21.96 -17.46 3.48
N HIS A 186 -22.00 -18.75 3.32
CA HIS A 186 -22.03 -19.42 2.01
C HIS A 186 -23.28 -19.06 1.21
N ASP A 187 -24.43 -18.93 1.84
CA ASP A 187 -25.72 -18.67 1.18
C ASP A 187 -25.91 -17.20 0.74
N GLY A 188 -25.07 -16.28 1.20
CA GLY A 188 -25.16 -14.88 0.78
C GLY A 188 -24.42 -13.89 1.68
N GLY A 189 -24.04 -14.28 2.89
CA GLY A 189 -23.33 -13.42 3.82
C GLY A 189 -21.96 -12.96 3.31
N TRP A 190 -21.31 -13.70 2.45
CA TRP A 190 -20.06 -13.36 1.81
C TRP A 190 -20.14 -12.12 0.90
N ARG A 191 -21.35 -11.77 0.43
CA ARG A 191 -21.59 -10.59 -0.41
C ARG A 191 -21.50 -9.28 0.38
N ILE A 192 -21.84 -9.32 1.66
CA ILE A 192 -21.94 -8.13 2.52
C ILE A 192 -20.63 -7.34 2.57
N PRO A 193 -19.45 -7.94 2.82
CA PRO A 193 -18.20 -7.21 2.86
C PRO A 193 -17.87 -6.49 1.55
N PHE A 194 -18.14 -7.11 0.40
CA PHE A 194 -17.90 -6.52 -0.91
C PHE A 194 -18.89 -5.38 -1.22
N LEU A 195 -20.14 -5.54 -0.87
CA LEU A 195 -21.15 -4.49 -1.02
C LEU A 195 -20.83 -3.27 -0.14
N LEU A 196 -20.41 -3.51 1.10
CA LEU A 196 -19.95 -2.43 2.00
C LEU A 196 -18.75 -1.70 1.43
N GLY A 197 -17.77 -2.44 0.89
CA GLY A 197 -16.59 -1.87 0.25
C GLY A 197 -16.94 -1.03 -0.98
N GLY A 198 -17.84 -1.51 -1.82
CA GLY A 198 -18.33 -0.79 -3.00
C GLY A 198 -19.06 0.49 -2.63
N VAL A 199 -19.97 0.43 -1.67
CA VAL A 199 -20.71 1.60 -1.16
C VAL A 199 -19.75 2.61 -0.54
N PHE A 200 -18.83 2.17 0.29
CA PHE A 200 -17.78 3.03 0.86
C PHE A 200 -16.99 3.75 -0.23
N GLY A 201 -16.57 3.02 -1.28
CA GLY A 201 -15.84 3.59 -2.40
C GLY A 201 -16.64 4.62 -3.19
N LEU A 202 -17.93 4.39 -3.42
CA LEU A 202 -18.81 5.36 -4.07
C LEU A 202 -19.03 6.61 -3.23
N ILE A 203 -19.16 6.46 -1.92
CA ILE A 203 -19.22 7.59 -0.99
C ILE A 203 -17.91 8.38 -1.02
N ALA A 204 -16.78 7.71 -0.98
CA ALA A 204 -15.47 8.34 -1.05
C ALA A 204 -15.28 9.11 -2.37
N MET A 205 -15.71 8.55 -3.49
CA MET A 205 -15.71 9.23 -4.78
C MET A 205 -16.56 10.51 -4.75
N TYR A 206 -17.76 10.42 -4.21
CA TYR A 206 -18.66 11.58 -4.06
C TYR A 206 -18.04 12.67 -3.16
N LEU A 207 -17.38 12.29 -2.08
CA LEU A 207 -16.71 13.24 -1.18
C LEU A 207 -15.49 13.90 -1.86
N ARG A 208 -14.81 13.20 -2.76
CA ARG A 208 -13.68 13.74 -3.53
C ARG A 208 -14.05 14.86 -4.51
N ARG A 209 -15.31 15.09 -4.78
CA ARG A 209 -15.77 16.26 -5.57
C ARG A 209 -15.31 17.60 -4.97
N TRP A 210 -15.05 17.64 -3.66
CA TRP A 210 -14.58 18.84 -2.97
C TRP A 210 -13.07 19.05 -3.05
N LEU A 211 -12.33 18.08 -3.62
CA LEU A 211 -10.92 18.27 -3.89
C LEU A 211 -10.73 19.29 -5.01
N GLN A 212 -9.65 20.05 -4.90
CA GLN A 212 -9.22 21.00 -5.93
C GLN A 212 -8.01 20.43 -6.65
N GLU A 213 -7.75 20.90 -7.89
CA GLU A 213 -6.54 20.52 -8.61
C GLU A 213 -5.30 21.01 -7.85
N THR A 214 -4.18 20.30 -8.02
CA THR A 214 -2.96 20.65 -7.30
C THR A 214 -2.40 22.01 -7.75
N PRO A 215 -1.96 22.86 -6.82
CA PRO A 215 -1.37 24.16 -7.17
C PRO A 215 -0.19 24.03 -8.13
N ILE A 216 0.64 23.00 -7.95
CA ILE A 216 1.82 22.75 -8.80
C ILE A 216 1.40 22.43 -10.24
N PHE A 217 0.37 21.61 -10.44
CA PHE A 217 -0.14 21.31 -11.78
C PHE A 217 -0.70 22.55 -12.47
N LEU A 218 -1.47 23.36 -11.76
CA LEU A 218 -2.02 24.61 -12.30
C LEU A 218 -0.92 25.60 -12.69
N GLU A 219 0.14 25.71 -11.90
CA GLU A 219 1.28 26.55 -12.22
C GLU A 219 2.02 26.07 -13.47
N MET A 220 2.27 24.76 -13.57
CA MET A 220 2.88 24.16 -14.77
C MET A 220 2.03 24.38 -16.02
N GLN A 221 0.71 24.27 -15.91
CA GLN A 221 -0.22 24.50 -17.02
C GLN A 221 -0.17 25.95 -17.49
N GLN A 222 -0.15 26.92 -16.56
CA GLN A 222 -0.04 28.35 -16.88
C GLN A 222 1.29 28.69 -17.54
N ARG A 223 2.39 28.09 -17.11
CA ARG A 223 3.73 28.28 -17.69
C ARG A 223 3.97 27.48 -18.95
N LYS A 224 3.00 26.68 -19.42
CA LYS A 224 3.14 25.74 -20.55
C LYS A 224 4.31 24.74 -20.35
N ALA A 225 4.60 24.41 -19.09
CA ALA A 225 5.68 23.53 -18.69
C ALA A 225 5.25 22.08 -18.48
N LEU A 226 4.12 21.65 -19.06
CA LEU A 226 3.68 20.26 -19.05
C LEU A 226 4.62 19.41 -19.92
N ALA A 227 4.71 18.12 -19.60
CA ALA A 227 5.56 17.19 -20.33
C ALA A 227 5.23 17.20 -21.84
N GLN A 228 6.22 17.53 -22.66
CA GLN A 228 6.09 17.53 -24.13
C GLN A 228 6.29 16.14 -24.73
N GLU A 229 7.06 15.29 -24.03
CA GLU A 229 7.26 13.89 -24.37
C GLU A 229 6.28 13.00 -23.59
N LEU A 230 6.14 11.74 -24.01
CA LEU A 230 5.40 10.75 -23.23
C LEU A 230 6.03 10.60 -21.83
N PRO A 231 5.32 10.88 -20.73
CA PRO A 231 5.90 10.84 -19.38
C PRO A 231 6.57 9.51 -19.04
N VAL A 232 6.01 8.38 -19.50
CA VAL A 232 6.59 7.04 -19.31
C VAL A 232 7.96 6.93 -19.96
N LYS A 233 8.13 7.45 -21.17
CA LYS A 233 9.40 7.45 -21.89
C LYS A 233 10.45 8.29 -21.16
N ALA A 234 10.07 9.47 -20.69
CA ALA A 234 10.95 10.35 -19.93
C ALA A 234 11.43 9.68 -18.63
N VAL A 235 10.52 9.02 -17.89
CA VAL A 235 10.85 8.27 -16.68
C VAL A 235 11.85 7.16 -16.96
N ALA A 236 11.56 6.32 -17.95
CA ALA A 236 12.41 5.16 -18.28
C ALA A 236 13.82 5.54 -18.75
N LEU A 237 13.97 6.64 -19.48
CA LEU A 237 15.25 7.02 -20.09
C LEU A 237 16.05 8.04 -19.26
N LYS A 238 15.36 8.99 -18.60
CA LYS A 238 16.01 10.14 -17.95
C LYS A 238 16.08 10.04 -16.42
N HIS A 239 15.26 9.20 -15.79
CA HIS A 239 15.12 9.15 -14.33
C HIS A 239 15.37 7.77 -13.71
N GLN A 240 16.25 6.98 -14.31
CA GLN A 240 16.55 5.60 -13.89
C GLN A 240 16.96 5.49 -12.41
N LYS A 241 17.77 6.42 -11.92
CA LYS A 241 18.22 6.45 -10.52
C LYS A 241 17.05 6.63 -9.54
N ALA A 242 16.14 7.56 -9.85
CA ALA A 242 14.93 7.78 -9.07
C ALA A 242 14.02 6.53 -9.09
N VAL A 243 13.92 5.84 -10.22
CA VAL A 243 13.18 4.58 -10.35
C VAL A 243 13.79 3.51 -9.44
N VAL A 244 15.10 3.29 -9.47
CA VAL A 244 15.77 2.28 -8.65
C VAL A 244 15.60 2.54 -7.17
N ILE A 245 15.83 3.77 -6.71
CA ILE A 245 15.61 4.15 -5.30
C ILE A 245 14.15 3.90 -4.89
N SER A 246 13.21 4.33 -5.71
CA SER A 246 11.79 4.16 -5.43
C SER A 246 11.37 2.69 -5.38
N MET A 247 11.92 1.85 -6.26
CA MET A 247 11.66 0.41 -6.27
C MET A 247 12.21 -0.28 -5.02
N LEU A 248 13.43 0.06 -4.59
CA LEU A 248 14.04 -0.53 -3.38
C LEU A 248 13.29 -0.10 -2.11
N LEU A 249 12.89 1.16 -2.02
CA LEU A 249 12.06 1.66 -0.91
C LEU A 249 10.67 1.01 -0.90
N THR A 250 10.08 0.79 -2.05
CA THR A 250 8.80 0.09 -2.17
C THR A 250 8.94 -1.39 -1.78
N TRP A 251 10.07 -2.02 -2.07
CA TRP A 251 10.35 -3.37 -1.59
C TRP A 251 10.36 -3.42 -0.05
N LEU A 252 11.04 -2.48 0.60
CA LEU A 252 11.01 -2.35 2.06
C LEU A 252 9.57 -2.19 2.57
N LEU A 253 8.79 -1.31 1.95
CA LEU A 253 7.41 -1.05 2.35
C LEU A 253 6.53 -2.29 2.18
N SER A 254 6.48 -2.86 0.99
CA SER A 254 5.60 -3.98 0.68
C SER A 254 5.98 -5.24 1.47
N ALA A 255 7.24 -5.61 1.43
CA ALA A 255 7.71 -6.82 2.10
C ALA A 255 7.71 -6.70 3.62
N GLY A 256 8.03 -5.53 4.17
CA GLY A 256 7.95 -5.29 5.62
C GLY A 256 6.54 -5.48 6.16
N VAL A 257 5.54 -4.91 5.50
CA VAL A 257 4.13 -5.07 5.88
C VAL A 257 3.67 -6.51 5.67
N VAL A 258 3.98 -7.12 4.52
CA VAL A 258 3.57 -8.50 4.22
C VAL A 258 4.14 -9.48 5.26
N VAL A 259 5.42 -9.44 5.53
CA VAL A 259 6.05 -10.41 6.44
C VAL A 259 5.61 -10.17 7.89
N VAL A 260 5.69 -8.95 8.38
CA VAL A 260 5.44 -8.66 9.80
C VAL A 260 3.94 -8.66 10.13
N ILE A 261 3.10 -8.08 9.29
CA ILE A 261 1.68 -7.92 9.60
C ILE A 261 0.83 -9.05 9.02
N LEU A 262 1.05 -9.45 7.77
CA LEU A 262 0.16 -10.41 7.12
C LEU A 262 0.57 -11.87 7.36
N MET A 263 1.86 -12.19 7.36
CA MET A 263 2.35 -13.56 7.50
C MET A 263 2.58 -13.98 8.96
N SER A 264 2.95 -13.06 9.82
CA SER A 264 3.39 -13.39 11.19
C SER A 264 2.30 -14.01 12.07
N PRO A 265 1.00 -13.69 11.99
CA PRO A 265 -0.02 -14.38 12.79
C PRO A 265 -0.03 -15.88 12.56
N VAL A 266 0.01 -16.34 11.32
CA VAL A 266 0.05 -17.76 10.97
C VAL A 266 1.37 -18.40 11.40
N TRP A 267 2.48 -17.71 11.22
CA TRP A 267 3.79 -18.17 11.68
C TRP A 267 3.83 -18.36 13.20
N LEU A 268 3.29 -17.43 13.98
CA LEU A 268 3.20 -17.51 15.44
C LEU A 268 2.36 -18.69 15.90
N GLN A 269 1.24 -18.95 15.22
CA GLN A 269 0.40 -20.12 15.51
C GLN A 269 1.13 -21.44 15.26
N LYS A 270 1.84 -21.56 14.17
CA LYS A 270 2.57 -22.77 13.78
C LYS A 270 3.86 -22.97 14.58
N HIS A 271 4.62 -21.92 14.81
CA HIS A 271 5.95 -22.00 15.42
C HIS A 271 5.89 -22.05 16.95
N TYR A 272 5.07 -21.18 17.55
CA TYR A 272 4.93 -21.09 19.02
C TYR A 272 3.66 -21.70 19.57
N GLY A 273 2.72 -22.15 18.73
CA GLY A 273 1.50 -22.79 19.17
C GLY A 273 0.47 -21.84 19.80
N PHE A 274 0.55 -20.54 19.56
CA PHE A 274 -0.45 -19.59 20.04
C PHE A 274 -1.83 -19.85 19.43
N ALA A 275 -2.88 -19.62 20.22
CA ALA A 275 -4.24 -19.67 19.74
C ALA A 275 -4.48 -18.57 18.68
N PRO A 276 -5.28 -18.83 17.61
CA PRO A 276 -5.57 -17.84 16.59
C PRO A 276 -6.11 -16.51 17.12
N ALA A 277 -6.97 -16.54 18.15
CA ALA A 277 -7.51 -15.34 18.78
C ALA A 277 -6.44 -14.45 19.38
N ILE A 278 -5.44 -15.04 20.04
CA ILE A 278 -4.33 -14.29 20.65
C ILE A 278 -3.45 -13.65 19.59
N THR A 279 -3.12 -14.37 18.52
CA THR A 279 -2.29 -13.85 17.44
C THR A 279 -2.98 -12.75 16.66
N LEU A 280 -4.29 -12.84 16.46
CA LEU A 280 -5.08 -11.79 15.81
C LEU A 280 -5.21 -10.52 16.66
N GLN A 281 -5.38 -10.67 17.98
CA GLN A 281 -5.36 -9.53 18.89
C GLN A 281 -4.00 -8.84 18.90
N ALA A 282 -2.92 -9.60 18.97
CA ALA A 282 -1.56 -9.08 18.88
C ALA A 282 -1.29 -8.37 17.55
N ASN A 283 -1.76 -8.94 16.45
CA ASN A 283 -1.66 -8.33 15.12
C ASN A 283 -2.43 -7.00 15.02
N SER A 284 -3.59 -6.91 15.64
CA SER A 284 -4.37 -5.66 15.71
C SER A 284 -3.59 -4.57 16.45
N ILE A 285 -2.95 -4.91 17.56
CA ILE A 285 -2.06 -3.99 18.30
C ILE A 285 -0.88 -3.57 17.42
N ALA A 286 -0.23 -4.51 16.74
CA ALA A 286 0.88 -4.21 15.84
C ALA A 286 0.46 -3.29 14.69
N THR A 287 -0.73 -3.47 14.13
CA THR A 287 -1.26 -2.65 13.05
C THR A 287 -1.59 -1.23 13.51
N ILE A 288 -2.14 -1.06 14.71
CA ILE A 288 -2.36 0.25 15.34
C ILE A 288 -1.01 0.95 15.56
N MET A 289 -0.03 0.22 16.08
CA MET A 289 1.32 0.77 16.28
C MET A 289 2.01 1.11 14.97
N LEU A 290 1.74 0.37 13.90
CA LEU A 290 2.21 0.69 12.55
C LEU A 290 1.63 2.04 12.06
N CYS A 291 0.35 2.31 12.29
CA CYS A 291 -0.26 3.61 11.99
C CYS A 291 0.49 4.74 12.69
N ILE A 292 0.73 4.59 13.99
CA ILE A 292 1.48 5.56 14.79
C ILE A 292 2.91 5.71 14.27
N GLY A 293 3.57 4.59 13.95
CA GLY A 293 4.92 4.58 13.40
C GLY A 293 5.04 5.31 12.07
N CYS A 294 4.05 5.18 11.18
CA CYS A 294 4.00 5.91 9.91
C CYS A 294 3.90 7.43 10.13
N LEU A 295 3.09 7.87 11.09
CA LEU A 295 3.00 9.29 11.46
C LEU A 295 4.33 9.81 12.00
N LEU A 296 4.96 9.08 12.91
CA LEU A 296 6.26 9.43 13.49
C LEU A 296 7.36 9.46 12.44
N ALA A 297 7.39 8.51 11.50
CA ALA A 297 8.36 8.49 10.41
C ALA A 297 8.18 9.70 9.47
N GLY A 298 6.95 10.08 9.18
CA GLY A 298 6.66 11.29 8.41
C GLY A 298 7.15 12.57 9.10
N LEU A 299 6.89 12.70 10.39
CA LEU A 299 7.39 13.81 11.20
C LEU A 299 8.92 13.83 11.28
N ALA A 300 9.53 12.66 11.45
CA ALA A 300 10.99 12.53 11.49
C ALA A 300 11.62 12.92 10.14
N ALA A 301 11.01 12.53 9.02
CA ALA A 301 11.47 12.92 7.70
C ALA A 301 11.44 14.44 7.50
N ASP A 302 10.37 15.11 7.95
CA ASP A 302 10.28 16.58 7.88
C ASP A 302 11.30 17.29 8.78
N ARG A 303 11.59 16.74 9.97
CA ARG A 303 12.44 17.40 10.97
C ARG A 303 13.92 17.06 10.80
N PHE A 304 14.24 15.80 10.55
CA PHE A 304 15.63 15.30 10.55
C PHE A 304 16.13 14.93 9.16
N GLY A 305 15.24 14.91 8.16
CA GLY A 305 15.53 14.46 6.80
C GLY A 305 15.36 12.95 6.61
N ALA A 306 15.19 12.54 5.36
CA ALA A 306 14.95 11.15 4.99
C ALA A 306 16.12 10.23 5.37
N SER A 307 17.35 10.65 5.12
CA SER A 307 18.55 9.84 5.40
C SER A 307 18.61 9.39 6.86
N ARG A 308 18.51 10.33 7.80
CA ARG A 308 18.55 10.00 9.23
C ARG A 308 17.36 9.15 9.66
N THR A 309 16.18 9.44 9.12
CA THR A 309 14.96 8.67 9.40
C THR A 309 15.13 7.22 9.00
N PHE A 310 15.66 6.93 7.81
CA PHE A 310 15.87 5.56 7.36
C PHE A 310 17.01 4.87 8.09
N ILE A 311 18.09 5.56 8.40
CA ILE A 311 19.22 4.98 9.19
C ILE A 311 18.72 4.53 10.57
N VAL A 312 18.12 5.43 11.31
CA VAL A 312 17.66 5.15 12.69
C VAL A 312 16.48 4.17 12.66
N GLY A 313 15.50 4.40 11.81
CA GLY A 313 14.32 3.54 11.70
C GLY A 313 14.65 2.12 11.27
N SER A 314 15.58 1.93 10.34
CA SER A 314 16.01 0.61 9.91
C SER A 314 16.81 -0.13 10.98
N LEU A 315 17.65 0.55 11.76
CA LEU A 315 18.35 -0.05 12.90
C LEU A 315 17.35 -0.50 13.98
N LEU A 316 16.37 0.34 14.29
CA LEU A 316 15.33 -0.02 15.26
C LEU A 316 14.48 -1.19 14.74
N LEU A 317 14.15 -1.24 13.47
CA LEU A 317 13.43 -2.36 12.86
C LEU A 317 14.25 -3.65 12.92
N ALA A 318 15.54 -3.60 12.64
CA ALA A 318 16.43 -4.76 12.73
C ALA A 318 16.42 -5.36 14.14
N VAL A 319 16.60 -4.55 15.16
CA VAL A 319 16.62 -4.99 16.55
C VAL A 319 15.23 -5.48 16.99
N ALA A 320 14.18 -4.71 16.72
CA ALA A 320 12.82 -5.05 17.14
C ALA A 320 12.31 -6.32 16.46
N SER A 321 12.55 -6.51 15.17
CA SER A 321 12.12 -7.71 14.45
C SER A 321 12.86 -8.95 14.92
N TRP A 322 14.14 -8.85 15.14
CA TRP A 322 14.95 -9.96 15.66
C TRP A 322 14.46 -10.40 17.04
N ALA A 323 14.25 -9.44 17.95
CA ALA A 323 13.70 -9.71 19.28
C ALA A 323 12.28 -10.32 19.19
N PHE A 324 11.43 -9.79 18.34
CA PHE A 324 10.08 -10.30 18.15
C PHE A 324 10.06 -11.77 17.73
N TYR A 325 10.74 -12.13 16.66
CA TYR A 325 10.72 -13.50 16.16
C TYR A 325 11.36 -14.52 17.11
N HIS A 326 12.37 -14.12 17.89
CA HIS A 326 13.07 -15.03 18.78
C HIS A 326 12.51 -15.08 20.20
N LEU A 327 11.87 -14.02 20.69
CA LEU A 327 11.48 -13.89 22.09
C LEU A 327 9.96 -13.86 22.34
N ALA A 328 9.13 -13.73 21.32
CA ALA A 328 7.68 -13.57 21.47
C ALA A 328 6.99 -14.81 22.06
N GLY A 329 7.59 -15.98 21.92
CA GLY A 329 6.99 -17.26 22.35
C GLY A 329 6.90 -17.48 23.85
N ALA A 330 7.53 -16.64 24.67
CA ALA A 330 7.62 -16.88 26.10
C ALA A 330 6.31 -16.69 26.88
N SER A 331 5.46 -15.73 26.44
CA SER A 331 4.15 -15.48 27.05
C SER A 331 3.30 -14.61 26.11
N PRO A 332 1.94 -14.61 26.27
CA PRO A 332 1.08 -13.69 25.53
C PRO A 332 1.39 -12.21 25.77
N GLN A 333 1.74 -11.83 26.98
CA GLN A 333 2.11 -10.44 27.32
C GLN A 333 3.38 -10.00 26.57
N ARG A 334 4.38 -10.88 26.50
CA ARG A 334 5.60 -10.63 25.73
C ARG A 334 5.31 -10.54 24.24
N LEU A 335 4.43 -11.39 23.73
CA LEU A 335 3.97 -11.32 22.34
C LEU A 335 3.35 -9.97 22.04
N PHE A 336 2.39 -9.50 22.83
CA PHE A 336 1.73 -8.21 22.63
C PHE A 336 2.72 -7.04 22.64
N MET A 337 3.65 -7.03 23.61
CA MET A 337 4.66 -5.99 23.73
C MET A 337 5.62 -5.99 22.53
N LEU A 338 6.16 -7.14 22.17
CA LEU A 338 7.13 -7.24 21.06
C LEU A 338 6.47 -7.03 19.70
N TYR A 339 5.27 -7.53 19.49
CA TYR A 339 4.56 -7.34 18.23
C TYR A 339 4.14 -5.88 18.06
N GLY A 340 3.68 -5.22 19.11
CA GLY A 340 3.42 -3.79 19.09
C GLY A 340 4.68 -2.97 18.78
N THR A 341 5.81 -3.32 19.38
CA THR A 341 7.09 -2.64 19.15
C THR A 341 7.58 -2.80 17.71
N VAL A 342 7.56 -4.02 17.18
CA VAL A 342 7.97 -4.25 15.79
C VAL A 342 7.00 -3.58 14.81
N GLY A 343 5.71 -3.57 15.09
CA GLY A 343 4.71 -2.82 14.31
C GLY A 343 5.05 -1.33 14.25
N LEU A 344 5.39 -0.73 15.37
CA LEU A 344 5.85 0.66 15.43
C LEU A 344 7.10 0.88 14.55
N CYS A 345 8.07 -0.03 14.62
CA CYS A 345 9.32 0.08 13.87
C CYS A 345 9.13 -0.14 12.36
N VAL A 346 8.21 -1.00 11.93
CA VAL A 346 7.80 -1.12 10.51
C VAL A 346 7.26 0.21 9.98
N GLY A 347 6.77 1.07 10.86
CA GLY A 347 6.30 2.41 10.53
C GLY A 347 7.32 3.31 9.83
N VAL A 348 8.61 2.95 9.81
CA VAL A 348 9.62 3.65 8.99
C VAL A 348 9.19 3.74 7.52
N VAL A 349 8.38 2.82 7.03
CA VAL A 349 7.81 2.85 5.67
C VAL A 349 6.93 4.07 5.40
N GLY A 350 6.44 4.74 6.42
CA GLY A 350 5.73 6.03 6.28
C GLY A 350 6.57 7.15 5.69
N ALA A 351 7.91 7.03 5.74
CA ALA A 351 8.84 7.96 5.11
C ALA A 351 9.16 7.60 3.64
N VAL A 352 8.78 6.43 3.16
CA VAL A 352 9.04 6.00 1.77
C VAL A 352 8.46 6.97 0.74
N PRO A 353 7.16 7.34 0.80
CA PRO A 353 6.60 8.26 -0.19
C PRO A 353 7.23 9.65 -0.14
N TYR A 354 7.74 10.11 1.00
CA TYR A 354 8.48 11.36 1.10
C TYR A 354 9.69 11.40 0.16
N VAL A 355 10.46 10.31 0.10
CA VAL A 355 11.60 10.19 -0.82
C VAL A 355 11.13 10.09 -2.25
N MET A 356 10.10 9.29 -2.51
CA MET A 356 9.61 9.03 -3.87
C MET A 356 9.07 10.30 -4.53
N VAL A 357 8.26 11.11 -3.82
CA VAL A 357 7.70 12.35 -4.39
C VAL A 357 8.76 13.41 -4.66
N ARG A 358 9.88 13.37 -3.96
CA ARG A 358 11.02 14.28 -4.15
C ARG A 358 12.02 13.78 -5.19
N ALA A 359 12.01 12.48 -5.51
CA ALA A 359 12.92 11.88 -6.47
C ALA A 359 12.59 12.24 -7.93
N PHE A 360 11.33 12.56 -8.22
CA PHE A 360 10.86 12.87 -9.57
C PHE A 360 10.47 14.34 -9.72
N PRO A 361 10.86 15.00 -10.83
CA PRO A 361 10.36 16.34 -11.13
C PRO A 361 8.85 16.34 -11.34
N ALA A 362 8.22 17.50 -11.13
CA ALA A 362 6.76 17.63 -11.11
C ALA A 362 6.09 17.16 -12.41
N GLU A 363 6.75 17.35 -13.56
CA GLU A 363 6.21 17.02 -14.89
C GLU A 363 5.96 15.52 -15.09
N VAL A 364 6.74 14.67 -14.43
CA VAL A 364 6.68 13.20 -14.56
C VAL A 364 6.50 12.48 -13.22
N ARG A 365 6.21 13.22 -12.17
CA ARG A 365 6.15 12.70 -10.80
C ARG A 365 5.13 11.59 -10.64
N PHE A 366 3.92 11.79 -11.12
CA PHE A 366 2.88 10.79 -11.00
C PHE A 366 3.25 9.51 -11.77
N THR A 367 3.68 9.64 -13.01
CA THR A 367 4.14 8.49 -13.82
C THR A 367 5.35 7.79 -13.21
N GLY A 368 6.34 8.55 -12.72
CA GLY A 368 7.55 8.00 -12.10
C GLY A 368 7.24 7.18 -10.85
N ILE A 369 6.42 7.70 -9.96
CA ILE A 369 6.03 7.00 -8.74
C ILE A 369 5.15 5.80 -9.08
N SER A 370 4.15 5.95 -9.93
CA SER A 370 3.28 4.85 -10.36
C SER A 370 4.05 3.70 -10.98
N PHE A 371 4.95 4.00 -11.89
CA PHE A 371 5.80 3.00 -12.53
C PHE A 371 6.64 2.23 -11.50
N SER A 372 7.42 2.97 -10.71
CA SER A 372 8.33 2.38 -9.73
C SER A 372 7.61 1.59 -8.64
N TYR A 373 6.56 2.17 -8.06
CA TYR A 373 5.79 1.57 -6.99
C TYR A 373 5.06 0.29 -7.44
N ASN A 374 4.31 0.36 -8.53
CA ASN A 374 3.51 -0.79 -8.97
C ASN A 374 4.39 -1.92 -9.51
N LEU A 375 5.45 -1.61 -10.23
CA LEU A 375 6.39 -2.64 -10.71
C LEU A 375 7.08 -3.33 -9.54
N SER A 376 7.59 -2.57 -8.60
CA SER A 376 8.23 -3.11 -7.39
C SER A 376 7.24 -3.92 -6.54
N TYR A 377 6.03 -3.41 -6.38
CA TYR A 377 4.99 -4.08 -5.60
C TYR A 377 4.55 -5.41 -6.24
N ALA A 378 4.40 -5.44 -7.56
CA ALA A 378 4.08 -6.66 -8.30
C ALA A 378 5.20 -7.72 -8.16
N ILE A 379 6.45 -7.32 -8.28
CA ILE A 379 7.60 -8.22 -8.17
C ILE A 379 7.84 -8.62 -6.70
N PHE A 380 8.14 -7.67 -5.85
CA PHE A 380 8.61 -7.94 -4.49
C PHE A 380 7.47 -8.19 -3.50
N GLY A 381 6.36 -7.47 -3.63
CA GLY A 381 5.16 -7.74 -2.84
C GLY A 381 4.54 -9.09 -3.15
N GLY A 382 4.50 -9.45 -4.43
CA GLY A 382 3.98 -10.75 -4.90
C GLY A 382 4.90 -11.92 -4.60
N LEU A 383 6.21 -11.76 -4.74
CA LEU A 383 7.19 -12.84 -4.53
C LEU A 383 7.58 -13.04 -3.07
N THR A 384 7.44 -12.04 -2.22
CA THR A 384 7.84 -12.14 -0.81
C THR A 384 7.17 -13.28 -0.05
N PRO A 385 5.84 -13.49 -0.10
CA PRO A 385 5.21 -14.63 0.59
C PRO A 385 5.75 -15.96 0.13
N ILE A 386 5.98 -16.11 -1.17
CA ILE A 386 6.53 -17.33 -1.77
C ILE A 386 7.97 -17.56 -1.30
N ALA A 387 8.81 -16.55 -1.39
CA ALA A 387 10.21 -16.61 -0.99
C ALA A 387 10.37 -16.95 0.49
N VAL A 388 9.61 -16.28 1.36
CA VAL A 388 9.66 -16.54 2.82
C VAL A 388 9.13 -17.94 3.12
N THR A 389 8.06 -18.39 2.49
CA THR A 389 7.51 -19.74 2.69
C THR A 389 8.52 -20.81 2.26
N MET A 390 9.19 -20.64 1.13
CA MET A 390 10.23 -21.58 0.67
C MET A 390 11.43 -21.57 1.63
N LEU A 391 11.86 -20.42 2.11
CA LEU A 391 12.96 -20.29 3.05
C LEU A 391 12.61 -20.88 4.42
N MET A 392 11.35 -20.89 4.83
CA MET A 392 10.91 -21.57 6.05
C MET A 392 11.11 -23.09 5.97
N GLY A 393 11.18 -23.68 4.80
CA GLY A 393 11.58 -25.06 4.61
C GLY A 393 13.05 -25.32 4.97
N VAL A 394 13.90 -24.31 4.92
CA VAL A 394 15.32 -24.38 5.29
C VAL A 394 15.52 -23.98 6.75
N SER A 395 14.85 -22.93 7.21
CA SER A 395 14.91 -22.42 8.58
C SER A 395 13.55 -21.92 9.03
N PRO A 396 13.04 -22.34 10.19
CA PRO A 396 11.79 -21.82 10.75
C PRO A 396 11.84 -20.31 11.05
N MET A 397 13.05 -19.76 11.23
CA MET A 397 13.31 -18.33 11.48
C MET A 397 13.50 -17.51 10.19
N ALA A 398 13.12 -18.04 9.02
CA ALA A 398 13.22 -17.33 7.76
C ALA A 398 12.56 -15.93 7.76
N PRO A 399 11.39 -15.71 8.37
CA PRO A 399 10.84 -14.35 8.48
C PRO A 399 11.78 -13.37 9.21
N ALA A 400 12.43 -13.81 10.28
CA ALA A 400 13.40 -12.99 11.02
C ALA A 400 14.58 -12.57 10.14
N TRP A 401 15.15 -13.51 9.41
CA TRP A 401 16.25 -13.25 8.47
C TRP A 401 15.85 -12.34 7.32
N TYR A 402 14.65 -12.54 6.79
CA TYR A 402 14.14 -11.72 5.69
C TYR A 402 13.93 -10.27 6.11
N VAL A 403 13.31 -10.03 7.27
CA VAL A 403 13.11 -8.67 7.80
C VAL A 403 14.44 -8.03 8.19
N LEU A 404 15.40 -8.80 8.72
CA LEU A 404 16.74 -8.30 8.96
C LEU A 404 17.41 -7.83 7.66
N ALA A 405 17.34 -8.62 6.60
CA ALA A 405 17.88 -8.25 5.29
C ALA A 405 17.21 -6.97 4.74
N LEU A 406 15.89 -6.84 4.86
CA LEU A 406 15.16 -5.63 4.50
C LEU A 406 15.62 -4.42 5.32
N SER A 407 15.84 -4.61 6.61
CA SER A 407 16.32 -3.56 7.50
C SER A 407 17.73 -3.09 7.11
N LEU A 408 18.62 -4.02 6.78
CA LEU A 408 19.96 -3.71 6.29
C LEU A 408 19.92 -2.98 4.93
N MET A 409 19.00 -3.36 4.05
CA MET A 409 18.75 -2.64 2.81
C MET A 409 18.26 -1.21 3.08
N GLY A 410 17.32 -1.02 4.00
CA GLY A 410 16.83 0.30 4.42
C GLY A 410 17.93 1.16 5.02
N LEU A 411 18.82 0.58 5.82
CA LEU A 411 20.00 1.26 6.35
C LEU A 411 20.94 1.71 5.23
N GLY A 412 21.24 0.83 4.28
CA GLY A 412 22.07 1.12 3.11
C GLY A 412 21.48 2.25 2.25
N LEU A 413 20.16 2.24 2.03
CA LEU A 413 19.45 3.32 1.34
C LEU A 413 19.52 4.64 2.09
N GLY A 414 19.40 4.62 3.41
CA GLY A 414 19.55 5.81 4.25
C GLY A 414 20.96 6.42 4.14
N ILE A 415 21.99 5.58 4.12
CA ILE A 415 23.38 6.02 3.94
C ILE A 415 23.59 6.58 2.53
N TRP A 416 23.06 5.90 1.51
CA TRP A 416 23.14 6.38 0.14
C TRP A 416 22.47 7.75 -0.05
N LEU A 417 21.27 7.94 0.49
CA LEU A 417 20.58 9.24 0.47
C LEU A 417 21.40 10.34 1.14
N ARG A 418 22.16 10.03 2.20
CA ARG A 418 23.07 10.98 2.83
C ARG A 418 24.20 11.40 1.90
N GLN A 419 24.82 10.47 1.19
CA GLN A 419 25.90 10.73 0.25
C GLN A 419 25.43 11.61 -0.91
N GLU A 420 24.25 11.38 -1.43
CA GLU A 420 23.65 12.20 -2.50
C GLU A 420 23.43 13.66 -2.07
N LEU A 421 23.02 13.87 -0.82
CA LEU A 421 22.82 15.22 -0.27
C LEU A 421 24.14 15.96 0.02
N THR A 422 25.23 15.20 0.19
CA THR A 422 26.57 15.75 0.49
C THR A 422 27.48 15.83 -0.71
N ALA A 423 27.12 15.17 -1.82
CA ALA A 423 27.87 15.28 -3.07
C ALA A 423 27.83 16.73 -3.56
N PRO A 424 28.99 17.33 -3.92
CA PRO A 424 28.98 18.66 -4.53
C PRO A 424 28.13 18.59 -5.80
N THR A 425 27.02 19.27 -5.80
CA THR A 425 26.19 19.40 -6.99
C THR A 425 27.03 20.17 -8.01
N GLY A 426 27.56 19.47 -8.98
CA GLY A 426 28.17 20.07 -10.17
C GLY A 426 27.13 20.71 -11.09
N MET A 427 26.08 21.27 -10.54
CA MET A 427 25.10 22.09 -11.25
C MET A 427 25.46 23.56 -11.00
N PRO A 428 25.54 24.37 -12.03
CA PRO A 428 25.79 25.80 -11.88
C PRO A 428 24.65 26.44 -11.06
N GLU A 429 25.00 27.18 -10.02
CA GLU A 429 24.12 27.92 -9.09
C GLU A 429 23.16 28.94 -9.77
N GLY A 430 23.03 28.90 -11.08
CA GLY A 430 22.24 29.82 -11.88
C GLY A 430 20.80 29.44 -12.21
N GLU A 431 20.37 28.19 -11.96
CA GLU A 431 19.03 27.72 -12.37
C GLU A 431 18.01 27.60 -11.23
N LEU A 432 18.42 27.82 -9.97
CA LEU A 432 17.51 27.82 -8.80
C LEU A 432 16.91 29.19 -8.45
N GLN A 433 17.16 30.22 -9.27
CA GLN A 433 16.64 31.59 -9.07
C GLN A 433 15.83 32.11 -10.26
N ARG A 434 15.34 31.24 -11.14
CA ARG A 434 14.41 31.70 -12.18
C ARG A 434 13.12 30.89 -12.20
#